data_2953ceeba4eb7143abe6c43eb2d174b4
#
_entry.id   2953ceeba4eb7143abe6c43eb2d174b4
#
_cell.length_a   1.000
_cell.length_b   1.000
_cell.length_c   1.000
_cell.angle_alpha   90.00
_cell.angle_beta   90.00
_cell.angle_gamma   90.00
#
_symmetry.space_group_name_H-M   'P 1'
#
loop_
_entity.id
_entity.type
_entity.pdbx_description
1 polymer ?
#
loop_
_entity_poly.entity_id
_entity_poly.type
_entity_poly.pdbx_seq_one_letter_code
_entity_poly.pdbx_strand_id
1 'polypeptide(L)'
;MRISTLSAATGNITAIGFASAMFQMSQSMFIFNVILSAIIGRSLASEIENKSIRLYINQIGIRKLIYGGKELALLIFSVFIDILLVLTSIVFYYAVLVQNPNVASGIFYDSNVSMEVAQIICNCMFWLITIFLVMLMATRLKTLVCVGVYMILYIIMNLMSYIDGIKYLSPLHYIVVTSSNSSQIALSTMIFLLYSICAGILFTHIGIRKIEKMDL
;
A
#
# COMPACT_ATOMS: atom_id res chain seq x y z
N MET A 1 -7.43 2.78 19.58
CA MET A 1 -7.15 3.63 18.42
C MET A 1 -6.22 4.74 18.89
N ARG A 2 -4.90 4.48 18.91
CA ARG A 2 -3.92 5.55 19.07
C ARG A 2 -3.78 6.19 17.70
N ILE A 3 -4.59 7.18 17.43
CA ILE A 3 -4.21 8.24 16.53
C ILE A 3 -2.88 8.70 17.14
N SER A 4 -1.76 8.43 16.44
CA SER A 4 -0.55 9.16 16.71
C SER A 4 -1.02 10.61 16.66
N THR A 5 -1.18 11.20 17.83
CA THR A 5 -1.56 12.59 17.95
C THR A 5 -0.60 13.29 17.01
N LEU A 6 -1.13 13.77 15.88
CA LEU A 6 -0.54 14.90 15.24
C LEU A 6 -0.11 15.74 16.41
N SER A 7 1.19 15.89 16.62
CA SER A 7 1.71 16.78 17.62
C SER A 7 1.43 18.19 17.13
N ALA A 8 0.13 18.47 17.06
CA ALA A 8 -0.45 19.79 16.84
C ALA A 8 -0.21 20.71 18.06
N ALA A 9 0.78 20.33 18.88
CA ALA A 9 1.07 21.05 20.09
C ALA A 9 2.02 22.22 19.90
N THR A 10 2.68 22.34 18.74
CA THR A 10 3.49 23.55 18.44
C THR A 10 3.67 23.61 16.94
N GLY A 11 3.24 24.68 16.29
CA GLY A 11 3.18 24.98 14.87
C GLY A 11 4.41 24.72 13.98
N ASN A 12 4.85 23.47 13.88
CA ASN A 12 6.07 23.02 13.22
C ASN A 12 5.85 21.85 12.25
N ILE A 13 4.69 21.79 11.60
CA ILE A 13 4.49 20.78 10.56
C ILE A 13 5.30 21.20 9.32
N THR A 14 6.18 20.30 8.84
CA THR A 14 6.95 20.47 7.60
C THR A 14 6.16 19.97 6.39
N ALA A 15 6.57 20.31 5.17
CA ALA A 15 5.92 19.82 3.96
C ALA A 15 5.99 18.28 3.85
N ILE A 16 7.15 17.67 4.15
CA ILE A 16 7.32 16.22 4.12
C ILE A 16 6.54 15.56 5.27
N GLY A 17 6.53 16.16 6.46
CA GLY A 17 5.73 15.69 7.59
C GLY A 17 4.23 15.67 7.28
N PHE A 18 3.75 16.69 6.59
CA PHE A 18 2.36 16.73 6.12
C PHE A 18 2.09 15.63 5.08
N ALA A 19 2.99 15.42 4.12
CA ALA A 19 2.84 14.34 3.14
C ALA A 19 2.81 12.96 3.83
N SER A 20 3.69 12.69 4.80
CA SER A 20 3.69 11.43 5.57
C SER A 20 2.38 11.24 6.35
N ALA A 21 1.84 12.30 6.94
CA ALA A 21 0.56 12.27 7.63
C ALA A 21 -0.60 11.94 6.68
N MET A 22 -0.60 12.49 5.45
CA MET A 22 -1.60 12.17 4.42
C MET A 22 -1.55 10.69 4.00
N PHE A 23 -0.35 10.11 3.86
CA PHE A 23 -0.21 8.68 3.63
C PHE A 23 -0.77 7.84 4.79
N GLN A 24 -0.47 8.19 6.02
CA GLN A 24 -1.01 7.49 7.20
C GLN A 24 -2.53 7.63 7.29
N MET A 25 -3.09 8.80 6.99
CA MET A 25 -4.54 8.99 6.92
C MET A 25 -5.18 8.12 5.84
N SER A 26 -4.60 8.08 4.64
CA SER A 26 -5.11 7.24 3.55
C SER A 26 -5.10 5.76 3.91
N GLN A 27 -4.07 5.30 4.62
CA GLN A 27 -3.99 3.93 5.12
C GLN A 27 -5.02 3.63 6.22
N SER A 28 -5.21 4.57 7.15
CA SER A 28 -6.17 4.41 8.25
C SER A 28 -7.62 4.47 7.78
N MET A 29 -7.87 5.14 6.66
CA MET A 29 -9.20 5.20 6.06
C MET A 29 -9.55 3.87 5.38
N PHE A 30 -10.45 3.12 6.00
CA PHE A 30 -10.96 1.85 5.49
C PHE A 30 -11.47 1.93 4.04
N ILE A 31 -12.06 3.06 3.67
CA ILE A 31 -12.62 3.32 2.33
C ILE A 31 -11.54 3.23 1.24
N PHE A 32 -10.35 3.77 1.46
CA PHE A 32 -9.25 3.69 0.50
C PHE A 32 -8.83 2.23 0.21
N ASN A 33 -8.73 1.43 1.27
CA ASN A 33 -8.40 0.02 1.14
C ASN A 33 -9.49 -0.77 0.40
N VAL A 34 -10.78 -0.42 0.60
CA VAL A 34 -11.91 -0.99 -0.15
C VAL A 34 -11.79 -0.65 -1.63
N ILE A 35 -11.61 0.64 -1.96
CA ILE A 35 -11.52 1.09 -3.36
C ILE A 35 -10.33 0.44 -4.06
N LEU A 36 -9.16 0.43 -3.44
CA LEU A 36 -7.95 -0.15 -4.02
C LEU A 36 -8.14 -1.65 -4.29
N SER A 37 -8.64 -2.40 -3.30
CA SER A 37 -8.89 -3.84 -3.47
C SER A 37 -9.98 -4.13 -4.51
N ALA A 38 -10.98 -3.25 -4.65
CA ALA A 38 -12.02 -3.37 -5.68
C ALA A 38 -11.46 -3.15 -7.09
N ILE A 39 -10.60 -2.15 -7.28
CA ILE A 39 -9.94 -1.88 -8.57
C ILE A 39 -9.07 -3.07 -8.97
N ILE A 40 -8.23 -3.57 -8.04
CA ILE A 40 -7.34 -4.69 -8.29
C ILE A 40 -8.14 -5.97 -8.55
N GLY A 41 -9.11 -6.27 -7.70
CA GLY A 41 -9.97 -7.45 -7.86
C GLY A 41 -10.75 -7.44 -9.18
N ARG A 42 -11.27 -6.27 -9.57
CA ARG A 42 -12.00 -6.12 -10.84
C ARG A 42 -11.10 -6.32 -12.06
N SER A 43 -9.84 -5.95 -11.99
CA SER A 43 -8.91 -6.07 -13.12
C SER A 43 -8.68 -7.51 -13.58
N LEU A 44 -8.77 -8.50 -12.67
CA LEU A 44 -8.56 -9.90 -12.98
C LEU A 44 -9.81 -10.75 -12.71
N ALA A 45 -10.42 -10.67 -11.52
CA ALA A 45 -11.52 -11.53 -11.13
C ALA A 45 -12.76 -11.34 -12.02
N SER A 46 -13.09 -10.11 -12.41
CA SER A 46 -14.24 -9.87 -13.31
C SER A 46 -14.03 -10.46 -14.71
N GLU A 47 -12.81 -10.49 -15.21
CA GLU A 47 -12.52 -11.07 -16.51
C GLU A 47 -12.54 -12.60 -16.48
N ILE A 48 -12.12 -13.20 -15.37
CA ILE A 48 -12.28 -14.65 -15.15
C ILE A 48 -13.76 -15.00 -15.02
N GLU A 49 -14.52 -14.22 -14.26
CA GLU A 49 -15.94 -14.41 -14.00
C GLU A 49 -16.77 -14.30 -15.31
N ASN A 50 -16.49 -13.29 -16.14
CA ASN A 50 -17.16 -13.06 -17.41
C ASN A 50 -16.58 -13.90 -18.57
N LYS A 51 -15.59 -14.74 -18.30
CA LYS A 51 -14.88 -15.55 -19.30
C LYS A 51 -14.17 -14.74 -20.40
N SER A 52 -14.09 -13.41 -20.28
CA SER A 52 -13.40 -12.55 -21.26
C SER A 52 -11.89 -12.81 -21.32
N ILE A 53 -11.31 -13.35 -20.26
CA ILE A 53 -9.91 -13.76 -20.22
C ILE A 53 -9.57 -14.79 -21.33
N ARG A 54 -10.55 -15.57 -21.82
CA ARG A 54 -10.36 -16.51 -22.94
C ARG A 54 -9.97 -15.82 -24.24
N LEU A 55 -10.51 -14.62 -24.48
CA LEU A 55 -10.15 -13.84 -25.67
C LEU A 55 -8.67 -13.47 -25.67
N TYR A 56 -8.16 -13.03 -24.50
CA TYR A 56 -6.72 -12.70 -24.33
C TYR A 56 -5.85 -13.95 -24.47
N ILE A 57 -6.30 -15.09 -23.91
CA ILE A 57 -5.56 -16.36 -24.02
C ILE A 57 -5.46 -16.79 -25.48
N ASN A 58 -6.54 -16.66 -26.25
CA ASN A 58 -6.52 -17.04 -27.68
C ASN A 58 -5.63 -16.11 -28.51
N GLN A 59 -5.48 -14.84 -28.13
CA GLN A 59 -4.63 -13.88 -28.85
C GLN A 59 -3.16 -14.00 -28.46
N ILE A 60 -2.84 -14.15 -27.17
CA ILE A 60 -1.48 -14.10 -26.65
C ILE A 60 -0.87 -15.52 -26.54
N GLY A 61 -1.70 -16.54 -26.32
CA GLY A 61 -1.28 -17.94 -26.18
C GLY A 61 -0.59 -18.29 -24.85
N ILE A 62 -0.11 -17.31 -24.08
CA ILE A 62 0.69 -17.53 -22.87
C ILE A 62 -0.01 -16.91 -21.66
N ARG A 63 -0.62 -17.74 -20.84
CA ARG A 63 -1.43 -17.32 -19.66
C ARG A 63 -0.62 -16.52 -18.62
N LYS A 64 0.64 -16.88 -18.39
CA LYS A 64 1.52 -16.17 -17.45
C LYS A 64 1.83 -14.73 -17.86
N LEU A 65 1.89 -14.43 -19.17
CA LEU A 65 2.10 -13.06 -19.65
C LEU A 65 0.88 -12.17 -19.35
N ILE A 66 -0.32 -12.73 -19.40
CA ILE A 66 -1.56 -12.00 -19.07
C ILE A 66 -1.56 -11.62 -17.60
N TYR A 67 -1.25 -12.57 -16.71
CA TYR A 67 -1.20 -12.30 -15.27
C TYR A 67 -0.11 -11.28 -14.93
N GLY A 68 1.13 -11.53 -15.37
CA GLY A 68 2.26 -10.63 -15.11
C GLY A 68 2.08 -9.24 -15.72
N GLY A 69 1.49 -9.14 -16.92
CA GLY A 69 1.20 -7.86 -17.56
C GLY A 69 0.18 -7.02 -16.76
N LYS A 70 -0.88 -7.66 -16.24
CA LYS A 70 -1.85 -6.98 -15.38
C LYS A 70 -1.27 -6.57 -14.04
N GLU A 71 -0.50 -7.46 -13.44
CA GLU A 71 0.22 -7.17 -12.19
C GLU A 71 1.16 -5.98 -12.36
N LEU A 72 1.96 -5.97 -13.43
CA LEU A 72 2.87 -4.86 -13.75
C LEU A 72 2.09 -3.54 -13.98
N ALA A 73 0.98 -3.59 -14.71
CA ALA A 73 0.16 -2.41 -14.94
C ALA A 73 -0.39 -1.82 -13.63
N LEU A 74 -0.83 -2.68 -12.69
CA LEU A 74 -1.30 -2.25 -11.38
C LEU A 74 -0.18 -1.68 -10.51
N LEU A 75 1.04 -2.25 -10.59
CA LEU A 75 2.22 -1.73 -9.89
C LEU A 75 2.58 -0.33 -10.42
N ILE A 76 2.62 -0.12 -11.72
CA ILE A 76 2.89 1.19 -12.32
C ILE A 76 1.80 2.19 -11.91
N PHE A 77 0.53 1.77 -11.94
CA PHE A 77 -0.60 2.61 -11.52
C PHE A 77 -0.50 3.01 -10.03
N SER A 78 -0.10 2.08 -9.16
CA SER A 78 0.11 2.37 -7.74
C SER A 78 1.21 3.41 -7.53
N VAL A 79 2.38 3.22 -8.15
CA VAL A 79 3.49 4.18 -8.08
C VAL A 79 3.07 5.56 -8.58
N PHE A 80 2.26 5.61 -9.64
CA PHE A 80 1.73 6.88 -10.15
C PHE A 80 0.82 7.59 -9.13
N ILE A 81 -0.07 6.83 -8.47
CA ILE A 81 -0.93 7.36 -7.40
C ILE A 81 -0.08 7.85 -6.22
N ASP A 82 0.96 7.10 -5.81
CA ASP A 82 1.85 7.48 -4.72
C ASP A 82 2.53 8.83 -5.02
N ILE A 83 3.06 8.99 -6.22
CA ILE A 83 3.68 10.24 -6.67
C ILE A 83 2.67 11.40 -6.66
N LEU A 84 1.47 11.17 -7.20
CA LEU A 84 0.41 12.19 -7.18
C LEU A 84 0.03 12.60 -5.76
N LEU A 85 -0.04 11.65 -4.83
CA LEU A 85 -0.39 11.91 -3.44
C LEU A 85 0.70 12.75 -2.74
N VAL A 86 1.99 12.48 -3.00
CA VAL A 86 3.08 13.31 -2.51
C VAL A 86 2.99 14.73 -3.08
N LEU A 87 2.85 14.86 -4.41
CA LEU A 87 2.80 16.17 -5.07
C LEU A 87 1.60 17.00 -4.61
N THR A 88 0.42 16.41 -4.56
CA THR A 88 -0.80 17.09 -4.10
C THR A 88 -0.70 17.49 -2.64
N SER A 89 -0.09 16.68 -1.78
CA SER A 89 0.15 17.01 -0.38
C SER A 89 1.08 18.22 -0.23
N ILE A 90 2.18 18.25 -0.99
CA ILE A 90 3.13 19.38 -0.97
C ILE A 90 2.46 20.67 -1.49
N VAL A 91 1.72 20.58 -2.59
CA VAL A 91 0.99 21.74 -3.15
C VAL A 91 -0.02 22.27 -2.13
N PHE A 92 -0.81 21.38 -1.52
CA PHE A 92 -1.81 21.75 -0.50
C PHE A 92 -1.15 22.37 0.73
N TYR A 93 0.00 21.84 1.17
CA TYR A 93 0.76 22.41 2.28
C TYR A 93 1.11 23.87 2.04
N TYR A 94 1.71 24.20 0.89
CA TYR A 94 2.11 25.57 0.57
C TYR A 94 0.93 26.48 0.23
N ALA A 95 -0.11 25.95 -0.40
CA ALA A 95 -1.28 26.75 -0.79
C ALA A 95 -2.19 27.11 0.39
N VAL A 96 -2.31 26.25 1.39
CA VAL A 96 -3.31 26.39 2.46
C VAL A 96 -2.68 26.48 3.85
N LEU A 97 -1.79 25.51 4.21
CA LEU A 97 -1.32 25.42 5.59
C LEU A 97 -0.31 26.52 5.96
N VAL A 98 0.57 26.89 5.05
CA VAL A 98 1.58 27.95 5.31
C VAL A 98 0.94 29.31 5.59
N GLN A 99 -0.31 29.52 5.18
CA GLN A 99 -1.06 30.74 5.51
C GLN A 99 -1.40 30.85 7.01
N ASN A 100 -1.30 29.74 7.75
CA ASN A 100 -1.54 29.70 9.20
C ASN A 100 -0.24 29.38 9.95
N PRO A 101 0.51 30.42 10.40
CA PRO A 101 1.83 30.23 11.03
C PRO A 101 1.77 29.44 12.35
N ASN A 102 0.58 29.28 12.95
CA ASN A 102 0.39 28.45 14.14
C ASN A 102 0.35 26.95 13.85
N VAL A 103 0.26 26.55 12.57
CA VAL A 103 0.11 25.15 12.15
C VAL A 103 1.32 24.67 11.34
N ALA A 104 1.83 25.51 10.46
CA ALA A 104 2.90 25.16 9.52
C ALA A 104 4.14 26.03 9.70
N SER A 105 5.30 25.39 9.69
CA SER A 105 6.60 26.09 9.79
C SER A 105 7.01 26.81 8.50
N GLY A 106 6.39 26.50 7.37
CA GLY A 106 6.82 26.95 6.03
C GLY A 106 8.11 26.27 5.52
N ILE A 107 8.70 25.38 6.31
CA ILE A 107 9.95 24.69 6.01
C ILE A 107 9.63 23.38 5.26
N PHE A 108 10.48 23.03 4.27
CA PHE A 108 10.28 21.82 3.48
C PHE A 108 10.58 20.55 4.27
N TYR A 109 11.67 20.53 5.06
CA TYR A 109 12.09 19.39 5.88
C TYR A 109 12.72 19.86 7.20
N ASP A 110 12.72 19.00 8.22
CA ASP A 110 13.30 19.22 9.54
C ASP A 110 14.19 18.01 9.92
N SER A 111 14.74 18.01 11.12
CA SER A 111 15.56 16.93 11.70
C SER A 111 14.89 15.55 11.64
N ASN A 112 13.57 15.48 11.61
CA ASN A 112 12.76 14.26 11.55
C ASN A 112 12.54 13.71 10.13
N VAL A 113 13.12 14.33 9.08
CA VAL A 113 12.91 13.95 7.69
C VAL A 113 13.15 12.47 7.39
N SER A 114 14.14 11.86 8.04
CA SER A 114 14.45 10.44 7.85
C SER A 114 13.30 9.53 8.28
N MET A 115 12.61 9.87 9.37
CA MET A 115 11.44 9.14 9.87
C MET A 115 10.23 9.34 8.95
N GLU A 116 9.99 10.56 8.51
CA GLU A 116 8.86 10.92 7.65
C GLU A 116 8.97 10.25 6.28
N VAL A 117 10.17 10.27 5.67
CA VAL A 117 10.44 9.59 4.40
C VAL A 117 10.33 8.07 4.55
N ALA A 118 10.85 7.49 5.64
CA ALA A 118 10.70 6.06 5.91
C ALA A 118 9.23 5.65 6.02
N GLN A 119 8.39 6.46 6.66
CA GLN A 119 6.95 6.23 6.76
C GLN A 119 6.27 6.26 5.37
N ILE A 120 6.62 7.21 4.50
CA ILE A 120 6.11 7.25 3.13
C ILE A 120 6.51 5.97 2.38
N ILE A 121 7.79 5.57 2.42
CA ILE A 121 8.28 4.36 1.76
C ILE A 121 7.55 3.12 2.28
N CYS A 122 7.39 2.97 3.59
CA CYS A 122 6.67 1.83 4.16
C CYS A 122 5.20 1.79 3.72
N ASN A 123 4.52 2.93 3.62
CA ASN A 123 3.15 2.99 3.11
C ASN A 123 3.07 2.56 1.64
N CYS A 124 3.97 3.06 0.77
CA CYS A 124 4.06 2.62 -0.62
C CYS A 124 4.28 1.11 -0.73
N MET A 125 5.21 0.54 0.05
CA MET A 125 5.48 -0.90 0.07
C MET A 125 4.26 -1.72 0.52
N PHE A 126 3.48 -1.22 1.47
CA PHE A 126 2.24 -1.87 1.88
C PHE A 126 1.21 -1.94 0.74
N TRP A 127 1.07 -0.90 -0.06
CA TRP A 127 0.18 -0.92 -1.22
C TRP A 127 0.63 -1.93 -2.27
N LEU A 128 1.95 -2.07 -2.48
CA LEU A 128 2.48 -3.12 -3.36
C LEU A 128 2.14 -4.53 -2.85
N ILE A 129 2.30 -4.80 -1.55
CA ILE A 129 1.89 -6.08 -0.94
C ILE A 129 0.39 -6.31 -1.15
N THR A 130 -0.43 -5.29 -0.99
CA THR A 130 -1.88 -5.37 -1.23
C THR A 130 -2.19 -5.79 -2.66
N ILE A 131 -1.49 -5.22 -3.67
CA ILE A 131 -1.67 -5.60 -5.08
C ILE A 131 -1.39 -7.09 -5.26
N PHE A 132 -0.23 -7.57 -4.83
CA PHE A 132 0.15 -8.97 -4.97
C PHE A 132 -0.85 -9.92 -4.31
N LEU A 133 -1.28 -9.59 -3.09
CA LEU A 133 -2.20 -10.41 -2.31
C LEU A 133 -3.60 -10.45 -2.95
N VAL A 134 -4.14 -9.30 -3.32
CA VAL A 134 -5.47 -9.22 -3.95
C VAL A 134 -5.47 -9.87 -5.33
N MET A 135 -4.41 -9.67 -6.13
CA MET A 135 -4.25 -10.35 -7.43
C MET A 135 -4.22 -11.87 -7.28
N LEU A 136 -3.52 -12.40 -6.27
CA LEU A 136 -3.51 -13.82 -5.97
C LEU A 136 -4.91 -14.33 -5.62
N MET A 137 -5.67 -13.58 -4.81
CA MET A 137 -7.06 -13.93 -4.43
C MET A 137 -8.00 -13.86 -5.62
N ALA A 138 -7.84 -12.88 -6.50
CA ALA A 138 -8.63 -12.69 -7.72
C ALA A 138 -8.54 -13.87 -8.70
N THR A 139 -7.51 -14.74 -8.57
CA THR A 139 -7.44 -15.98 -9.37
C THR A 139 -8.49 -17.03 -8.99
N ARG A 140 -9.14 -16.94 -7.83
CA ARG A 140 -10.11 -17.93 -7.37
C ARG A 140 -11.44 -17.36 -6.92
N LEU A 141 -11.45 -16.12 -6.49
CA LEU A 141 -12.62 -15.49 -5.88
C LEU A 141 -13.27 -14.53 -6.88
N LYS A 142 -14.58 -14.44 -6.81
CA LYS A 142 -15.33 -13.40 -7.51
C LYS A 142 -14.96 -12.03 -6.98
N THR A 143 -15.12 -11.00 -7.79
CA THR A 143 -14.68 -9.62 -7.45
C THR A 143 -15.16 -9.17 -6.08
N LEU A 144 -16.44 -9.31 -5.77
CA LEU A 144 -17.02 -8.87 -4.49
C LEU A 144 -16.51 -9.68 -3.30
N VAL A 145 -16.38 -10.99 -3.49
CA VAL A 145 -15.85 -11.89 -2.45
C VAL A 145 -14.36 -11.59 -2.18
N CYS A 146 -13.59 -11.29 -3.23
CA CYS A 146 -12.19 -10.94 -3.13
C CYS A 146 -12.00 -9.69 -2.25
N VAL A 147 -12.81 -8.65 -2.46
CA VAL A 147 -12.80 -7.43 -1.65
C VAL A 147 -13.15 -7.75 -0.19
N GLY A 148 -14.21 -8.52 0.04
CA GLY A 148 -14.64 -8.90 1.40
C GLY A 148 -13.58 -9.68 2.16
N VAL A 149 -12.96 -10.68 1.53
CA VAL A 149 -11.89 -11.48 2.16
C VAL A 149 -10.64 -10.63 2.42
N TYR A 150 -10.28 -9.74 1.49
CA TYR A 150 -9.17 -8.81 1.71
C TYR A 150 -9.43 -7.90 2.93
N MET A 151 -10.67 -7.40 3.10
CA MET A 151 -11.02 -6.55 4.25
C MET A 151 -10.90 -7.31 5.57
N ILE A 152 -11.33 -8.58 5.62
CA ILE A 152 -11.15 -9.42 6.80
C ILE A 152 -9.66 -9.62 7.10
N LEU A 153 -8.84 -9.89 6.08
CA LEU A 153 -7.38 -10.01 6.23
C LEU A 153 -6.74 -8.71 6.70
N TYR A 154 -7.18 -7.56 6.18
CA TYR A 154 -6.70 -6.26 6.62
C TYR A 154 -6.99 -6.01 8.12
N ILE A 155 -8.21 -6.34 8.58
CA ILE A 155 -8.58 -6.24 9.99
C ILE A 155 -7.71 -7.19 10.84
N ILE A 156 -7.50 -8.43 10.40
CA ILE A 156 -6.64 -9.39 11.10
C ILE A 156 -5.21 -8.87 11.19
N MET A 157 -4.63 -8.36 10.08
CA MET A 157 -3.29 -7.78 10.08
C MET A 157 -3.19 -6.57 11.01
N ASN A 158 -4.25 -5.77 11.09
CA ASN A 158 -4.31 -4.64 12.01
C ASN A 158 -4.29 -5.11 13.46
N LEU A 159 -5.12 -6.10 13.82
CA LEU A 159 -5.15 -6.68 15.17
C LEU A 159 -3.82 -7.34 15.55
N MET A 160 -3.20 -8.08 14.61
CA MET A 160 -1.90 -8.71 14.84
C MET A 160 -0.78 -7.68 15.14
N SER A 161 -0.88 -6.47 14.61
CA SER A 161 0.12 -5.43 14.85
C SER A 161 0.20 -4.96 16.32
N TYR A 162 -0.84 -5.24 17.12
CA TYR A 162 -0.90 -4.90 18.55
C TYR A 162 -0.50 -6.05 19.49
N ILE A 163 -0.33 -7.27 18.99
CA ILE A 163 -0.01 -8.45 19.83
C ILE A 163 1.50 -8.64 19.87
N ASP A 164 2.10 -8.52 21.07
CA ASP A 164 3.52 -8.77 21.27
C ASP A 164 3.88 -10.22 20.88
N GLY A 165 4.96 -10.39 20.10
CA GLY A 165 5.39 -11.67 19.56
C GLY A 165 4.94 -11.94 18.12
N ILE A 166 3.73 -11.53 17.71
CA ILE A 166 3.21 -11.73 16.36
C ILE A 166 3.26 -10.45 15.52
N LYS A 167 3.42 -9.29 16.15
CA LYS A 167 3.42 -7.96 15.50
C LYS A 167 4.40 -7.86 14.33
N TYR A 168 5.55 -8.53 14.40
CA TYR A 168 6.57 -8.52 13.35
C TYR A 168 6.14 -9.24 12.06
N LEU A 169 5.11 -10.09 12.14
CA LEU A 169 4.55 -10.76 10.97
C LEU A 169 3.56 -9.85 10.23
N SER A 170 2.99 -8.85 10.92
CA SER A 170 2.06 -7.91 10.31
C SER A 170 2.80 -6.81 9.54
N PRO A 171 2.52 -6.62 8.24
CA PRO A 171 3.09 -5.52 7.48
C PRO A 171 2.69 -4.14 8.03
N LEU A 172 1.54 -4.04 8.69
CA LEU A 172 1.06 -2.79 9.31
C LEU A 172 1.90 -2.34 10.50
N HIS A 173 2.64 -3.24 11.15
CA HIS A 173 3.55 -2.88 12.22
C HIS A 173 4.69 -1.97 11.75
N TYR A 174 5.18 -2.17 10.53
CA TYR A 174 6.30 -1.41 9.98
C TYR A 174 5.91 -0.04 9.42
N ILE A 175 4.63 0.21 9.20
CA ILE A 175 4.13 1.51 8.71
C ILE A 175 4.28 2.59 9.78
N VAL A 176 4.10 2.23 11.06
CA VAL A 176 4.23 3.14 12.18
C VAL A 176 5.66 3.10 12.72
N VAL A 177 6.56 3.79 12.05
CA VAL A 177 7.95 3.94 12.52
C VAL A 177 7.96 4.95 13.67
N THR A 178 8.26 4.48 14.88
CA THR A 178 8.21 5.30 16.12
C THR A 178 9.58 5.50 16.77
N SER A 179 10.65 4.96 16.20
CA SER A 179 11.98 5.08 16.79
C SER A 179 12.59 6.46 16.53
N SER A 180 13.28 7.00 17.53
CA SER A 180 14.02 8.26 17.40
C SER A 180 15.43 8.09 16.81
N ASN A 181 15.91 6.85 16.71
CA ASN A 181 17.25 6.54 16.22
C ASN A 181 17.24 6.27 14.71
N SER A 182 17.97 7.06 13.94
CA SER A 182 18.06 6.94 12.47
C SER A 182 18.52 5.55 12.00
N SER A 183 19.41 4.88 12.74
CA SER A 183 19.86 3.53 12.42
C SER A 183 18.76 2.48 12.58
N GLN A 184 17.89 2.59 13.59
CA GLN A 184 16.77 1.70 13.79
C GLN A 184 15.67 1.93 12.76
N ILE A 185 15.45 3.19 12.34
CA ILE A 185 14.52 3.53 11.26
C ILE A 185 14.98 2.87 9.96
N ALA A 186 16.25 3.05 9.60
CA ALA A 186 16.81 2.46 8.38
C ALA A 186 16.71 0.93 8.39
N LEU A 187 17.03 0.29 9.52
CA LEU A 187 16.96 -1.16 9.67
C LEU A 187 15.52 -1.67 9.50
N SER A 188 14.55 -1.08 10.19
CA SER A 188 13.14 -1.49 10.11
C SER A 188 12.58 -1.31 8.69
N THR A 189 12.93 -0.20 8.02
CA THR A 189 12.53 0.06 6.64
C THR A 189 13.14 -0.95 5.67
N MET A 190 14.43 -1.29 5.83
CA MET A 190 15.09 -2.32 5.02
C MET A 190 14.48 -3.71 5.23
N ILE A 191 14.20 -4.10 6.46
CA ILE A 191 13.53 -5.37 6.77
C ILE A 191 12.15 -5.43 6.07
N PHE A 192 11.39 -4.35 6.14
CA PHE A 192 10.07 -4.30 5.52
C PHE A 192 10.16 -4.33 3.97
N LEU A 193 11.18 -3.69 3.40
CA LEU A 193 11.45 -3.71 1.97
C LEU A 193 11.78 -5.14 1.49
N LEU A 194 12.64 -5.85 2.20
CA LEU A 194 12.94 -7.26 1.91
C LEU A 194 11.69 -8.14 2.07
N TYR A 195 10.91 -7.94 3.13
CA TYR A 195 9.66 -8.65 3.35
C TYR A 195 8.69 -8.46 2.19
N SER A 196 8.50 -7.21 1.71
CA SER A 196 7.58 -6.91 0.61
C SER A 196 8.03 -7.52 -0.72
N ILE A 197 9.33 -7.52 -1.01
CA ILE A 197 9.89 -8.16 -2.21
C ILE A 197 9.69 -9.68 -2.14
N CYS A 198 10.03 -10.31 -1.03
CA CYS A 198 9.85 -11.75 -0.86
C CYS A 198 8.37 -12.16 -0.97
N ALA A 199 7.47 -11.43 -0.31
CA ALA A 199 6.04 -11.66 -0.41
C ALA A 199 5.54 -11.48 -1.85
N GLY A 200 5.99 -10.44 -2.55
CA GLY A 200 5.66 -10.18 -3.94
C GLY A 200 6.05 -11.34 -4.84
N ILE A 201 7.31 -11.78 -4.81
CA ILE A 201 7.81 -12.91 -5.63
C ILE A 201 7.00 -14.18 -5.32
N LEU A 202 6.71 -14.46 -4.05
CA LEU A 202 5.95 -15.62 -3.62
C LEU A 202 4.52 -15.58 -4.17
N PHE A 203 3.82 -14.47 -4.00
CA PHE A 203 2.42 -14.33 -4.44
C PHE A 203 2.29 -14.34 -5.95
N THR A 204 3.18 -13.66 -6.68
CA THR A 204 3.26 -13.71 -8.16
C THR A 204 3.49 -15.14 -8.64
N HIS A 205 4.45 -15.85 -8.07
CA HIS A 205 4.75 -17.23 -8.48
C HIS A 205 3.57 -18.18 -8.26
N ILE A 206 2.90 -18.07 -7.10
CA ILE A 206 1.70 -18.88 -6.79
C ILE A 206 0.55 -18.47 -7.72
N GLY A 207 0.37 -17.18 -7.99
CA GLY A 207 -0.67 -16.66 -8.89
C GLY A 207 -0.52 -17.18 -10.33
N ILE A 208 0.69 -17.12 -10.87
CA ILE A 208 1.01 -17.64 -12.20
C ILE A 208 0.71 -19.15 -12.29
N ARG A 209 1.20 -19.95 -11.35
CA ARG A 209 0.93 -21.39 -11.30
C ARG A 209 -0.55 -21.72 -11.24
N LYS A 210 -1.35 -20.89 -10.55
CA LYS A 210 -2.78 -21.09 -10.47
C LYS A 210 -3.48 -20.82 -11.80
N ILE A 211 -3.14 -19.73 -12.48
CA ILE A 211 -3.75 -19.40 -13.78
C ILE A 211 -3.36 -20.42 -14.87
N GLU A 212 -2.15 -20.95 -14.84
CA GLU A 212 -1.72 -21.99 -15.77
C GLU A 212 -2.55 -23.27 -15.64
N LYS A 213 -2.98 -23.62 -14.42
CA LYS A 213 -3.76 -24.82 -14.12
C LYS A 213 -5.28 -24.63 -14.18
N MET A 214 -5.75 -23.42 -14.51
CA MET A 214 -7.18 -23.17 -14.64
C MET A 214 -7.71 -23.79 -15.94
N ASP A 215 -8.75 -24.61 -15.84
CA ASP A 215 -9.61 -25.02 -16.94
C ASP A 215 -10.58 -23.88 -17.22
N LEU A 216 -10.27 -23.05 -18.22
CA LEU A 216 -11.01 -21.87 -18.61
C LEU A 216 -11.90 -22.14 -19.84
#